data_a20516ad79935ab7980a1fffb2e35d02
#
_entry.id   a20516ad79935ab7980a1fffb2e35d02
#
_cell.length_a   1.000
_cell.length_b   1.000
_cell.length_c   1.000
_cell.angle_alpha   90.00
_cell.angle_beta   90.00
_cell.angle_gamma   90.00
#
_symmetry.space_group_name_H-M   'P 1'
#
loop_
_entity.id
_entity.type
_entity.pdbx_description
1 polymer ?
#
loop_
_entity_poly.entity_id
_entity_poly.type
_entity_poly.pdbx_seq_one_letter_code
_entity_poly.pdbx_strand_id
1 'polypeptide(L)'
;MTCIAIAVDEIDWHAQAILAAFAMAGATALPIRLSDCAFATDRRNGLALPGIGDALPDAVFVRTVSGGSFEEVTRRLGVLHALRELSVPVWNDARAIERCVDKSMTSFLLATA
;
A
#
# COMPACT_ATOMS: atom_id res chain seq x y z
N MET A 1 6.36 19.34 -3.08
CA MET A 1 5.29 18.73 -3.89
C MET A 1 4.80 17.47 -3.22
N THR A 2 3.50 17.27 -3.19
CA THR A 2 2.90 16.09 -2.57
C THR A 2 3.19 14.84 -3.40
N CYS A 3 3.77 13.84 -2.78
CA CYS A 3 4.11 12.55 -3.41
C CYS A 3 3.20 11.46 -2.85
N ILE A 4 2.40 10.85 -3.71
CA ILE A 4 1.50 9.76 -3.36
C ILE A 4 2.02 8.47 -4.00
N ALA A 5 2.28 7.47 -3.17
CA ALA A 5 2.61 6.15 -3.67
C ALA A 5 1.32 5.37 -3.95
N ILE A 6 1.22 4.79 -5.13
CA ILE A 6 0.06 3.99 -5.53
C ILE A 6 0.49 2.53 -5.52
N ALA A 7 -0.02 1.77 -4.56
CA ALA A 7 0.30 0.35 -4.47
C ALA A 7 -0.56 -0.44 -5.46
N VAL A 8 0.09 -0.97 -6.50
CA VAL A 8 -0.54 -1.74 -7.58
C VAL A 8 0.37 -2.87 -8.01
N ASP A 9 -0.21 -3.96 -8.51
CA ASP A 9 0.57 -5.07 -9.08
C ASP A 9 0.93 -4.79 -10.53
N GLU A 10 -0.02 -4.30 -11.29
CA GLU A 10 0.12 -4.00 -12.70
C GLU A 10 -0.45 -2.63 -13.01
N ILE A 11 0.15 -1.95 -13.97
CA ILE A 11 -0.35 -0.65 -14.42
C ILE A 11 -1.37 -0.91 -15.54
N ASP A 12 -2.56 -1.34 -15.12
CA ASP A 12 -3.72 -1.50 -16.00
C ASP A 12 -4.41 -0.14 -16.23
N TRP A 13 -5.53 -0.14 -16.92
CA TRP A 13 -6.24 1.12 -17.21
C TRP A 13 -6.81 1.77 -15.93
N HIS A 14 -7.16 0.98 -14.91
CA HIS A 14 -7.60 1.51 -13.62
C HIS A 14 -6.46 2.25 -12.93
N ALA A 15 -5.28 1.64 -12.89
CA ALA A 15 -4.10 2.26 -12.31
C ALA A 15 -3.71 3.53 -13.06
N GLN A 16 -3.77 3.51 -14.39
CA GLN A 16 -3.50 4.68 -15.22
C GLN A 16 -4.48 5.81 -14.91
N ALA A 17 -5.76 5.49 -14.75
CA ALA A 17 -6.78 6.48 -14.41
C ALA A 17 -6.53 7.11 -13.04
N ILE A 18 -6.14 6.31 -12.05
CA ILE A 18 -5.83 6.78 -10.71
C ILE A 18 -4.59 7.69 -10.73
N LEU A 19 -3.53 7.27 -11.42
CA LEU A 19 -2.31 8.07 -11.55
C LEU A 19 -2.62 9.42 -12.22
N ALA A 20 -3.41 9.41 -13.27
CA ALA A 20 -3.82 10.63 -13.97
C ALA A 20 -4.67 11.54 -13.07
N ALA A 21 -5.58 10.98 -12.29
CA ALA A 21 -6.42 11.76 -11.39
C ALA A 21 -5.59 12.48 -10.32
N PHE A 22 -4.61 11.80 -9.73
CA PHE A 22 -3.71 12.44 -8.77
C PHE A 22 -2.86 13.52 -9.43
N ALA A 23 -2.37 13.28 -10.63
CA ALA A 23 -1.60 14.29 -11.37
C ALA A 23 -2.45 15.54 -11.67
N MET A 24 -3.70 15.35 -12.05
CA MET A 24 -4.62 16.47 -12.28
C MET A 24 -4.92 17.25 -10.99
N ALA A 25 -4.87 16.59 -9.85
CA ALA A 25 -5.04 17.22 -8.56
C ALA A 25 -3.76 17.91 -8.05
N GLY A 26 -2.68 17.92 -8.84
CA GLY A 26 -1.44 18.59 -8.50
C GLY A 26 -0.46 17.75 -7.67
N ALA A 27 -0.68 16.45 -7.53
CA ALA A 27 0.21 15.57 -6.82
C ALA A 27 1.12 14.79 -7.77
N THR A 28 2.30 14.40 -7.28
CA THR A 28 3.15 13.43 -7.97
C THR A 28 2.73 12.04 -7.51
N ALA A 29 2.21 11.23 -8.42
CA ALA A 29 1.79 9.86 -8.12
C ALA A 29 2.80 8.87 -8.70
N LEU A 30 3.31 7.97 -7.86
CA LEU A 30 4.31 6.99 -8.23
C LEU A 30 3.79 5.58 -7.93
N PRO A 31 3.78 4.67 -8.93
CA PRO A 31 3.37 3.30 -8.68
C PRO A 31 4.45 2.55 -7.90
N ILE A 32 4.01 1.74 -6.95
CA ILE A 32 4.89 0.81 -6.24
C ILE A 32 4.25 -0.57 -6.22
N ARG A 33 5.09 -1.61 -6.20
CA ARG A 33 4.64 -2.98 -5.97
C ARG A 33 4.98 -3.36 -4.55
N LEU A 34 4.00 -3.76 -3.77
CA LEU A 34 4.25 -4.22 -2.40
C LEU A 34 5.12 -5.47 -2.38
N SER A 35 5.05 -6.30 -3.43
CA SER A 35 5.92 -7.48 -3.56
C SER A 35 7.41 -7.12 -3.68
N ASP A 36 7.72 -5.91 -4.14
CA ASP A 36 9.09 -5.43 -4.27
C ASP A 36 9.56 -4.64 -3.02
N CYS A 37 8.62 -4.32 -2.13
CA CYS A 37 8.93 -3.62 -0.90
C CYS A 37 9.40 -4.61 0.18
N ALA A 38 10.26 -4.15 1.07
CA ALA A 38 10.82 -5.01 2.11
C ALA A 38 11.16 -4.22 3.36
N PHE A 39 11.28 -4.94 4.46
CA PHE A 39 11.90 -4.39 5.66
C PHE A 39 13.43 -4.39 5.46
N ALA A 40 14.07 -3.29 5.81
CA ALA A 40 15.50 -3.10 5.61
C ALA A 40 16.08 -2.37 6.81
N THR A 41 16.69 -3.11 7.72
CA THR A 41 17.21 -2.58 8.98
C THR A 41 18.41 -1.64 8.78
N ASP A 42 19.05 -1.69 7.62
CA ASP A 42 20.13 -0.79 7.23
C ASP A 42 19.63 0.53 6.64
N ARG A 43 18.34 0.67 6.44
CA ARG A 43 17.72 1.90 5.95
C ARG A 43 17.25 2.77 7.10
N ARG A 44 17.30 4.09 6.90
CA ARG A 44 16.92 5.08 7.91
C ARG A 44 15.50 4.86 8.46
N ASN A 45 14.56 4.55 7.57
CA ASN A 45 13.16 4.33 7.95
C ASN A 45 12.83 2.86 8.19
N GLY A 46 13.78 1.96 8.03
CA GLY A 46 13.55 0.53 8.18
C GLY A 46 12.84 -0.13 7.00
N LEU A 47 12.60 0.60 5.92
CA LEU A 47 11.88 0.11 4.75
C LEU A 47 12.66 0.37 3.46
N ALA A 48 12.58 -0.57 2.54
CA ALA A 48 13.00 -0.41 1.15
C ALA A 48 11.76 -0.34 0.28
N LEU A 49 11.54 0.83 -0.34
CA LEU A 49 10.39 1.10 -1.20
C LEU A 49 10.90 1.47 -2.60
N PRO A 50 11.15 0.49 -3.48
CA PRO A 50 11.66 0.77 -4.82
C PRO A 50 10.76 1.74 -5.59
N GLY A 51 11.36 2.72 -6.24
CA GLY A 51 10.66 3.75 -6.99
C GLY A 51 10.39 5.04 -6.20
N ILE A 52 10.51 5.01 -4.89
CA ILE A 52 10.26 6.19 -4.03
C ILE A 52 11.59 6.82 -3.55
N GLY A 53 12.65 6.03 -3.46
CA GLY A 53 13.94 6.47 -2.90
C GLY A 53 13.96 6.35 -1.39
N ASP A 54 14.81 7.17 -0.74
CA ASP A 54 15.01 7.09 0.71
C ASP A 54 13.98 7.91 1.50
N ALA A 55 13.30 8.84 0.85
CA ALA A 55 12.26 9.63 1.48
C ALA A 55 10.93 8.85 1.50
N LEU A 56 10.17 9.03 2.58
CA LEU A 56 8.83 8.45 2.64
C LEU A 56 7.87 9.24 1.74
N PRO A 57 6.88 8.56 1.14
CA PRO A 57 5.82 9.27 0.44
C PRO A 57 4.94 10.04 1.44
N ASP A 58 4.21 11.03 0.96
CA ASP A 58 3.29 11.78 1.82
C ASP A 58 2.05 10.97 2.18
N ALA A 59 1.66 10.04 1.31
CA ALA A 59 0.56 9.11 1.55
C ALA A 59 0.69 7.90 0.64
N VAL A 60 -0.03 6.84 0.95
CA VAL A 60 -0.11 5.63 0.14
C VAL A 60 -1.57 5.35 -0.18
N PHE A 61 -1.87 5.19 -1.46
CA PHE A 61 -3.18 4.74 -1.93
C PHE A 61 -3.04 3.29 -2.38
N VAL A 62 -3.75 2.38 -1.71
CA VAL A 62 -3.65 0.95 -2.00
C VAL A 62 -4.74 0.56 -3.00
N ARG A 63 -4.33 0.20 -4.23
CA ARG A 63 -5.25 -0.30 -5.24
C ARG A 63 -5.32 -1.82 -5.19
N THR A 64 -4.17 -2.49 -5.09
CA THR A 64 -4.10 -3.95 -5.01
C THR A 64 -3.03 -4.40 -4.03
N VAL A 65 -3.29 -5.54 -3.41
CA VAL A 65 -2.29 -6.29 -2.64
C VAL A 65 -2.21 -7.66 -3.29
N SER A 66 -1.04 -8.00 -3.85
CA SER A 66 -0.84 -9.26 -4.55
C SER A 66 -1.15 -10.45 -3.66
N GLY A 67 -1.81 -11.45 -4.21
CA GLY A 67 -1.96 -12.76 -3.60
C GLY A 67 -0.62 -13.48 -3.52
N GLY A 68 -0.60 -14.61 -2.84
CA GLY A 68 0.60 -15.42 -2.66
C GLY A 68 0.46 -16.29 -1.41
N SER A 69 1.60 -16.75 -0.89
CA SER A 69 1.62 -17.47 0.36
C SER A 69 1.16 -16.57 1.51
N PHE A 70 0.78 -17.21 2.61
CA PHE A 70 0.42 -16.50 3.83
C PHE A 70 1.54 -15.56 4.30
N GLU A 71 2.77 -16.03 4.24
CA GLU A 71 3.93 -15.22 4.64
C GLU A 71 4.14 -14.02 3.73
N GLU A 72 3.97 -14.19 2.42
CA GLU A 72 4.11 -13.11 1.46
C GLU A 72 3.05 -12.03 1.67
N VAL A 73 1.79 -12.42 1.83
CA VAL A 73 0.69 -11.48 2.08
C VAL A 73 0.89 -10.76 3.41
N THR A 74 1.29 -11.50 4.45
CA THR A 74 1.57 -10.93 5.77
C THR A 74 2.68 -9.89 5.70
N ARG A 75 3.76 -10.17 4.95
CA ARG A 75 4.86 -9.22 4.77
C ARG A 75 4.41 -7.95 4.05
N ARG A 76 3.62 -8.09 3.00
CA ARG A 76 3.10 -6.94 2.24
C ARG A 76 2.20 -6.05 3.09
N LEU A 77 1.31 -6.66 3.86
CA LEU A 77 0.49 -5.93 4.81
C LEU A 77 1.33 -5.31 5.92
N GLY A 78 2.38 -6.01 6.35
CA GLY A 78 3.34 -5.50 7.32
C GLY A 78 4.02 -4.21 6.88
N VAL A 79 4.37 -4.10 5.61
CA VAL A 79 4.93 -2.86 5.04
C VAL A 79 3.93 -1.70 5.18
N LEU A 80 2.65 -1.94 4.92
CA LEU A 80 1.61 -0.93 5.08
C LEU A 80 1.42 -0.53 6.55
N HIS A 81 1.45 -1.49 7.47
CA HIS A 81 1.42 -1.21 8.89
C HIS A 81 2.61 -0.36 9.34
N ALA A 82 3.80 -0.69 8.84
CA ALA A 82 5.02 0.05 9.16
C ALA A 82 4.95 1.49 8.67
N LEU A 83 4.44 1.71 7.46
CA LEU A 83 4.24 3.06 6.93
C LEU A 83 3.30 3.86 7.83
N ARG A 84 2.25 3.26 8.32
CA ARG A 84 1.33 3.89 9.24
C ARG A 84 1.99 4.24 10.58
N GLU A 85 2.84 3.36 11.10
CA GLU A 85 3.65 3.64 12.30
C GLU A 85 4.62 4.80 12.07
N LEU A 86 5.06 5.00 10.85
CA LEU A 86 5.91 6.13 10.45
C LEU A 86 5.09 7.39 10.13
N SER A 87 3.81 7.41 10.49
CA SER A 87 2.89 8.53 10.27
C SER A 87 2.59 8.84 8.81
N VAL A 88 2.70 7.85 7.94
CA VAL A 88 2.28 7.97 6.55
C VAL A 88 0.84 7.49 6.43
N PRO A 89 -0.10 8.34 6.01
CA PRO A 89 -1.48 7.91 5.78
C PRO A 89 -1.56 6.82 4.72
N VAL A 90 -2.31 5.77 4.98
CA VAL A 90 -2.51 4.64 4.07
C VAL A 90 -4.01 4.45 3.83
N TRP A 91 -4.43 4.59 2.60
CA TRP A 91 -5.80 4.38 2.15
C TRP A 91 -5.83 3.17 1.18
N ASN A 92 -6.54 2.13 1.40
CA ASN A 92 -7.18 1.67 2.62
C ASN A 92 -6.12 1.14 3.59
N ASP A 93 -6.36 1.25 4.88
CA ASP A 93 -5.33 0.81 5.81
C ASP A 93 -5.23 -0.73 5.85
N ALA A 94 -4.08 -1.20 6.31
CA ALA A 94 -3.76 -2.62 6.31
C ALA A 94 -4.74 -3.45 7.14
N ARG A 95 -5.26 -2.90 8.21
CA ARG A 95 -6.23 -3.59 9.07
C ARG A 95 -7.55 -3.85 8.34
N ALA A 96 -8.03 -2.88 7.58
CA ALA A 96 -9.23 -3.03 6.77
C ALA A 96 -9.01 -4.09 5.68
N ILE A 97 -7.84 -4.08 5.05
CA ILE A 97 -7.48 -5.05 4.02
C ILE A 97 -7.41 -6.46 4.61
N GLU A 98 -6.80 -6.63 5.77
CA GLU A 98 -6.73 -7.91 6.49
C GLU A 98 -8.12 -8.49 6.73
N ARG A 99 -9.07 -7.66 7.14
CA ARG A 99 -10.46 -8.09 7.34
C ARG A 99 -11.13 -8.54 6.05
N CYS A 100 -10.78 -7.95 4.93
CA CYS A 100 -11.31 -8.36 3.62
C CYS A 100 -10.69 -9.64 3.11
N VAL A 101 -9.42 -9.89 3.42
CA VAL A 101 -8.71 -11.13 3.03
C VAL A 101 -9.22 -12.32 3.82
N ASP A 102 -9.54 -12.12 5.09
CA ASP A 102 -10.12 -13.16 5.94
C ASP A 102 -11.63 -13.25 5.69
N LYS A 103 -12.02 -14.22 4.87
CA LYS A 103 -13.42 -14.41 4.49
C LYS A 103 -14.33 -14.71 5.70
N SER A 104 -13.83 -15.46 6.67
CA SER A 104 -14.58 -15.78 7.89
C SER A 104 -14.86 -14.51 8.69
N MET A 105 -13.85 -13.67 8.87
CA MET A 105 -13.98 -12.40 9.58
C MET A 105 -14.90 -11.43 8.81
N THR A 106 -14.79 -11.40 7.48
CA THR A 106 -15.67 -10.58 6.63
C THR A 106 -17.13 -10.97 6.84
N SER A 107 -17.43 -12.26 6.79
CA SER A 107 -18.80 -12.78 7.00
C SER A 107 -19.29 -12.46 8.40
N PHE A 108 -18.45 -12.61 9.41
CA PHE A 108 -18.79 -12.29 10.80
C PHE A 108 -19.14 -10.80 10.96
N LEU A 109 -18.30 -9.92 10.43
CA LEU A 109 -18.51 -8.48 10.52
C LEU A 109 -19.77 -8.03 9.79
N LEU A 110 -20.05 -8.59 8.62
CA LEU A 110 -21.27 -8.28 7.87
C LEU A 110 -22.52 -8.75 8.61
N ALA A 111 -22.44 -9.90 9.28
CA ALA A 111 -23.57 -10.43 10.05
C ALA A 111 -23.87 -9.58 11.29
N THR A 112 -22.88 -8.87 11.83
CA THR A 112 -23.04 -8.01 13.02
C THR A 112 -23.35 -6.56 12.70
N ALA A 113 -23.32 -6.20 11.43
CA ALA A 113 -23.57 -4.83 10.99
C ALA A 113 -25.05 -4.45 11.01
#